data_38d40e3c1518ed77a5a7c44f63ec0cc4
#
_entry.id   38d40e3c1518ed77a5a7c44f63ec0cc4
#
_cell.length_a   1.000
_cell.length_b   1.000
_cell.length_c   1.000
_cell.angle_alpha   90.00
_cell.angle_beta   90.00
_cell.angle_gamma   90.00
#
_symmetry.space_group_name_H-M   'P 1'
#
loop_
_entity.id
_entity.type
_entity.pdbx_description
1 polymer ?
#
loop_
_entity_poly.entity_id
_entity_poly.type
_entity_poly.pdbx_seq_one_letter_code
_entity_poly.pdbx_strand_id
1 'polypeptide(L)'
;MKLLLILSIFLTSIFPQSHMQRKNADDMKKMEMRKKRMEQLQDQKESTMIGIQTNYLDLSPEQAQKFFPMQNEYKEKVRNVQKKYREKVGKLRSKARDASKFDVDTAIKYQLEMKEQLAKLESEFLKNTTSVLSNEQRTKLVFQEEKMKADMMKKRIESKKPEMSKRNFDRKKKLK
;
A
#
# COMPACT_ATOMS: atom_id res chain seq x y z
N MET A 1 -29.81 -68.87 -37.78
CA MET A 1 -28.74 -67.87 -37.55
C MET A 1 -29.43 -66.53 -37.32
N LYS A 2 -29.46 -66.03 -36.07
CA LYS A 2 -30.11 -64.76 -35.69
C LYS A 2 -29.03 -63.72 -35.53
N LEU A 3 -29.07 -62.70 -36.37
CA LEU A 3 -28.20 -61.56 -36.37
C LEU A 3 -28.70 -60.55 -35.34
N LEU A 4 -27.99 -60.37 -34.23
CA LEU A 4 -28.29 -59.38 -33.21
C LEU A 4 -27.51 -58.08 -33.55
N LEU A 5 -28.24 -57.09 -34.07
CA LEU A 5 -27.76 -55.71 -34.24
C LEU A 5 -27.75 -55.00 -32.89
N ILE A 6 -26.57 -54.78 -32.32
CA ILE A 6 -26.39 -53.94 -31.11
C ILE A 6 -26.28 -52.49 -31.59
N LEU A 7 -27.39 -51.75 -31.42
CA LEU A 7 -27.43 -50.32 -31.65
C LEU A 7 -26.81 -49.60 -30.44
N SER A 8 -25.50 -49.25 -30.53
CA SER A 8 -24.85 -48.46 -29.48
C SER A 8 -25.25 -47.00 -29.66
N ILE A 9 -26.12 -46.54 -28.79
CA ILE A 9 -26.52 -45.12 -28.67
C ILE A 9 -25.36 -44.38 -28.01
N PHE A 10 -24.55 -43.65 -28.82
CA PHE A 10 -23.62 -42.65 -28.33
C PHE A 10 -24.41 -41.46 -27.81
N LEU A 11 -24.64 -41.46 -26.51
CA LEU A 11 -25.15 -40.30 -25.80
C LEU A 11 -24.02 -39.28 -25.67
N THR A 12 -23.81 -38.42 -26.66
CA THR A 12 -22.91 -37.27 -26.56
C THR A 12 -23.52 -36.26 -25.61
N SER A 13 -23.17 -36.36 -24.34
CA SER A 13 -23.45 -35.32 -23.36
C SER A 13 -22.72 -34.03 -23.79
N ILE A 14 -23.49 -33.14 -24.41
CA ILE A 14 -23.05 -31.75 -24.67
C ILE A 14 -22.92 -31.07 -23.32
N PHE A 15 -21.72 -31.17 -22.73
CA PHE A 15 -21.39 -30.42 -21.51
C PHE A 15 -21.20 -28.95 -21.90
N PRO A 16 -21.87 -27.98 -21.26
CA PRO A 16 -21.69 -26.57 -21.59
C PRO A 16 -20.40 -26.03 -20.98
N GLN A 17 -19.24 -26.48 -21.49
CA GLN A 17 -17.92 -25.96 -21.10
C GLN A 17 -17.68 -24.52 -21.54
N SER A 18 -18.45 -23.97 -22.46
CA SER A 18 -18.23 -22.65 -23.03
C SER A 18 -18.53 -21.49 -22.07
N HIS A 19 -19.44 -21.68 -21.11
CA HIS A 19 -19.88 -20.60 -20.20
C HIS A 19 -18.88 -20.37 -19.06
N MET A 20 -18.22 -21.42 -18.58
CA MET A 20 -17.23 -21.33 -17.49
C MET A 20 -15.89 -20.74 -17.97
N GLN A 21 -15.46 -21.09 -19.19
CA GLN A 21 -14.26 -20.52 -19.80
C GLN A 21 -14.39 -19.03 -20.12
N ARG A 22 -15.56 -18.57 -20.58
CA ARG A 22 -15.83 -17.15 -20.84
C ARG A 22 -15.81 -16.31 -19.55
N LYS A 23 -16.41 -16.78 -18.47
CA LYS A 23 -16.35 -16.10 -17.15
C LYS A 23 -14.92 -15.95 -16.66
N ASN A 24 -14.10 -16.99 -16.75
CA ASN A 24 -12.69 -16.93 -16.34
C ASN A 24 -11.87 -15.94 -17.18
N ALA A 25 -12.12 -15.87 -18.49
CA ALA A 25 -11.44 -14.92 -19.38
C ALA A 25 -11.84 -13.47 -19.08
N ASP A 26 -13.12 -13.20 -18.81
CA ASP A 26 -13.62 -11.86 -18.45
C ASP A 26 -13.09 -11.43 -17.08
N ASP A 27 -13.04 -12.32 -16.11
CA ASP A 27 -12.49 -12.03 -14.77
C ASP A 27 -10.98 -11.78 -14.82
N MET A 28 -10.23 -12.52 -15.64
CA MET A 28 -8.81 -12.26 -15.88
C MET A 28 -8.59 -10.91 -16.53
N LYS A 29 -9.36 -10.57 -17.56
CA LYS A 29 -9.29 -9.25 -18.24
C LYS A 29 -9.62 -8.11 -17.29
N LYS A 30 -10.61 -8.30 -16.41
CA LYS A 30 -10.99 -7.34 -15.38
C LYS A 30 -9.92 -7.16 -14.32
N MET A 31 -9.24 -8.24 -13.92
CA MET A 31 -8.09 -8.18 -13.01
C MET A 31 -6.91 -7.45 -13.64
N GLU A 32 -6.61 -7.72 -14.91
CA GLU A 32 -5.53 -7.04 -15.64
C GLU A 32 -5.81 -5.53 -15.79
N MET A 33 -7.03 -5.15 -16.14
CA MET A 33 -7.43 -3.73 -16.19
C MET A 33 -7.31 -3.05 -14.81
N ARG A 34 -7.70 -3.74 -13.73
CA ARG A 34 -7.53 -3.23 -12.36
C ARG A 34 -6.05 -3.04 -12.02
N LYS A 35 -5.22 -4.00 -12.40
CA LYS A 35 -3.76 -3.93 -12.17
C LYS A 35 -3.17 -2.73 -12.91
N LYS A 36 -3.43 -2.57 -14.21
CA LYS A 36 -2.98 -1.41 -15.01
C LYS A 36 -3.44 -0.07 -14.42
N ARG A 37 -4.71 0.01 -13.98
CA ARG A 37 -5.23 1.21 -13.33
C ARG A 37 -4.53 1.52 -12.02
N MET A 38 -4.21 0.49 -11.23
CA MET A 38 -3.47 0.67 -9.97
C MET A 38 -2.03 1.13 -10.21
N GLU A 39 -1.37 0.58 -11.22
CA GLU A 39 -0.03 1.01 -11.66
C GLU A 39 -0.05 2.49 -12.09
N GLN A 40 -0.96 2.88 -12.97
CA GLN A 40 -1.11 4.29 -13.39
C GLN A 40 -1.36 5.24 -12.22
N LEU A 41 -2.23 4.85 -11.27
CA LEU A 41 -2.49 5.64 -10.07
C LEU A 41 -1.26 5.74 -9.16
N GLN A 42 -0.44 4.71 -9.13
CA GLN A 42 0.80 4.71 -8.37
C GLN A 42 1.84 5.62 -9.00
N ASP A 43 2.01 5.56 -10.32
CA ASP A 43 2.92 6.42 -11.10
C ASP A 43 2.53 7.90 -10.96
N GLN A 44 1.23 8.20 -11.06
CA GLN A 44 0.73 9.57 -10.85
C GLN A 44 1.01 10.08 -9.42
N LYS A 45 0.81 9.24 -8.42
CA LYS A 45 1.12 9.59 -7.03
C LYS A 45 2.61 9.82 -6.83
N GLU A 46 3.45 8.97 -7.42
CA GLU A 46 4.90 9.11 -7.31
C GLU A 46 5.38 10.39 -7.98
N SER A 47 4.94 10.68 -9.21
CA SER A 47 5.26 11.93 -9.92
C SER A 47 4.80 13.17 -9.14
N THR A 48 3.58 13.12 -8.58
CA THR A 48 3.05 14.21 -7.75
C THR A 48 3.90 14.41 -6.48
N MET A 49 4.30 13.31 -5.82
CA MET A 49 5.14 13.38 -4.62
C MET A 49 6.53 13.91 -4.92
N ILE A 50 7.13 13.52 -6.05
CA ILE A 50 8.40 14.06 -6.53
C ILE A 50 8.29 15.58 -6.70
N GLY A 51 7.26 16.08 -7.39
CA GLY A 51 7.03 17.50 -7.58
C GLY A 51 6.86 18.27 -6.26
N ILE A 52 6.02 17.75 -5.36
CA ILE A 52 5.81 18.34 -4.02
C ILE A 52 7.13 18.40 -3.23
N GLN A 53 7.90 17.33 -3.26
CA GLN A 53 9.13 17.23 -2.49
C GLN A 53 10.25 18.09 -3.08
N THR A 54 10.37 18.17 -4.42
CA THR A 54 11.28 19.06 -5.12
C THR A 54 11.03 20.51 -4.71
N ASN A 55 9.77 20.96 -4.74
CA ASN A 55 9.38 22.31 -4.35
C ASN A 55 9.58 22.56 -2.85
N TYR A 56 9.26 21.58 -1.99
CA TYR A 56 9.39 21.74 -0.54
C TYR A 56 10.83 21.86 -0.08
N LEU A 57 11.72 21.04 -0.65
CA LEU A 57 13.15 21.05 -0.35
C LEU A 57 13.93 22.08 -1.16
N ASP A 58 13.29 22.72 -2.14
CA ASP A 58 13.91 23.66 -3.09
C ASP A 58 15.14 23.01 -3.77
N LEU A 59 14.90 21.85 -4.41
CA LEU A 59 15.95 21.07 -5.05
C LEU A 59 16.27 21.64 -6.44
N SER A 60 17.57 21.83 -6.74
CA SER A 60 17.97 22.01 -8.13
C SER A 60 17.76 20.73 -8.95
N PRO A 61 17.69 20.80 -10.29
CA PRO A 61 17.58 19.62 -11.14
C PRO A 61 18.69 18.58 -10.88
N GLU A 62 19.91 19.04 -10.67
CA GLU A 62 21.09 18.19 -10.40
C GLU A 62 20.99 17.53 -9.02
N GLN A 63 20.46 18.25 -8.02
CA GLN A 63 20.19 17.70 -6.71
C GLN A 63 19.07 16.66 -6.77
N ALA A 64 17.98 16.95 -7.47
CA ALA A 64 16.84 16.05 -7.64
C ALA A 64 17.27 14.74 -8.31
N GLN A 65 18.12 14.81 -9.36
CA GLN A 65 18.64 13.64 -10.07
C GLN A 65 19.43 12.69 -9.16
N LYS A 66 20.14 13.23 -8.16
CA LYS A 66 20.93 12.44 -7.20
C LYS A 66 20.10 12.01 -5.99
N PHE A 67 19.23 12.88 -5.51
CA PHE A 67 18.45 12.66 -4.29
C PHE A 67 17.38 11.57 -4.45
N PHE A 68 16.57 11.60 -5.53
CA PHE A 68 15.45 10.66 -5.67
C PHE A 68 15.87 9.19 -5.80
N PRO A 69 16.93 8.81 -6.53
CA PRO A 69 17.42 7.44 -6.51
C PRO A 69 17.82 6.96 -5.12
N MET A 70 18.55 7.81 -4.36
CA MET A 70 18.94 7.52 -2.97
C MET A 70 17.72 7.35 -2.06
N GLN A 71 16.72 8.21 -2.19
CA GLN A 71 15.46 8.10 -1.44
C GLN A 71 14.67 6.85 -1.81
N ASN A 72 14.64 6.47 -3.09
CA ASN A 72 13.94 5.27 -3.55
C ASN A 72 14.60 4.00 -3.01
N GLU A 73 15.92 3.94 -2.99
CA GLU A 73 16.67 2.85 -2.36
C GLU A 73 16.34 2.73 -0.86
N TYR A 74 16.35 3.85 -0.14
CA TYR A 74 15.92 3.90 1.26
C TYR A 74 14.49 3.39 1.45
N LYS A 75 13.53 3.88 0.66
CA LYS A 75 12.12 3.44 0.72
C LYS A 75 11.96 1.94 0.45
N GLU A 76 12.76 1.40 -0.45
CA GLU A 76 12.75 -0.04 -0.75
C GLU A 76 13.28 -0.85 0.44
N LYS A 77 14.40 -0.45 1.04
CA LYS A 77 14.94 -1.09 2.26
C LYS A 77 13.92 -1.07 3.39
N VAL A 78 13.25 0.07 3.62
CA VAL A 78 12.15 0.21 4.61
C VAL A 78 11.01 -0.76 4.31
N ARG A 79 10.53 -0.83 3.06
CA ARG A 79 9.47 -1.77 2.64
C ARG A 79 9.84 -3.22 2.92
N ASN A 80 11.09 -3.59 2.65
CA ASN A 80 11.61 -4.94 2.88
C ASN A 80 11.64 -5.31 4.38
N VAL A 81 12.09 -4.40 5.24
CA VAL A 81 12.07 -4.58 6.70
C VAL A 81 10.63 -4.76 7.19
N GLN A 82 9.71 -3.89 6.77
CA GLN A 82 8.29 -3.98 7.15
C GLN A 82 7.62 -5.25 6.61
N LYS A 83 7.98 -5.71 5.41
CA LYS A 83 7.48 -6.97 4.83
C LYS A 83 7.92 -8.15 5.68
N LYS A 84 9.21 -8.25 6.01
CA LYS A 84 9.75 -9.32 6.89
C LYS A 84 9.04 -9.35 8.25
N TYR A 85 8.79 -8.19 8.85
CA TYR A 85 8.04 -8.09 10.10
C TYR A 85 6.61 -8.64 9.95
N ARG A 86 5.87 -8.20 8.92
CA ARG A 86 4.51 -8.70 8.66
C ARG A 86 4.47 -10.21 8.45
N GLU A 87 5.46 -10.78 7.76
CA GLU A 87 5.58 -12.22 7.57
C GLU A 87 5.83 -12.96 8.88
N LYS A 88 6.76 -12.46 9.72
CA LYS A 88 7.05 -13.03 11.04
C LYS A 88 5.79 -13.03 11.93
N VAL A 89 5.12 -11.89 12.06
CA VAL A 89 3.89 -11.76 12.87
C VAL A 89 2.72 -12.55 12.27
N GLY A 90 2.61 -12.60 10.94
CA GLY A 90 1.61 -13.41 10.24
C GLY A 90 1.76 -14.90 10.58
N LYS A 91 2.99 -15.41 10.64
CA LYS A 91 3.27 -16.79 11.07
C LYS A 91 2.88 -17.05 12.54
N LEU A 92 3.07 -16.07 13.44
CA LEU A 92 2.61 -16.19 14.83
C LEU A 92 1.08 -16.27 14.91
N ARG A 93 0.38 -15.40 14.15
CA ARG A 93 -1.09 -15.38 14.09
C ARG A 93 -1.66 -16.69 13.53
N SER A 94 -1.06 -17.24 12.47
CA SER A 94 -1.53 -18.50 11.88
C SER A 94 -1.34 -19.72 12.80
N LYS A 95 -0.36 -19.68 13.70
CA LYS A 95 -0.14 -20.72 14.72
C LYS A 95 -1.09 -20.60 15.90
N ALA A 96 -1.51 -19.39 16.24
CA ALA A 96 -2.45 -19.12 17.33
C ALA A 96 -3.88 -19.31 16.80
N ARG A 97 -4.51 -20.47 17.08
CA ARG A 97 -5.93 -20.71 16.76
C ARG A 97 -6.87 -19.85 17.59
N ASP A 98 -6.39 -19.37 18.73
CA ASP A 98 -7.10 -18.55 19.69
C ASP A 98 -6.20 -17.38 20.09
N ALA A 99 -6.78 -16.21 20.31
CA ALA A 99 -6.06 -14.99 20.71
C ALA A 99 -5.30 -15.17 22.03
N SER A 100 -5.82 -16.00 22.95
CA SER A 100 -5.17 -16.35 24.24
C SER A 100 -3.86 -17.13 24.06
N LYS A 101 -3.65 -17.77 22.91
CA LYS A 101 -2.46 -18.56 22.56
C LYS A 101 -1.47 -17.79 21.67
N PHE A 102 -1.74 -16.52 21.43
CA PHE A 102 -0.85 -15.66 20.65
C PHE A 102 0.39 -15.30 21.47
N ASP A 103 1.56 -15.58 20.92
CA ASP A 103 2.84 -15.26 21.54
C ASP A 103 3.14 -13.76 21.43
N VAL A 104 2.67 -13.03 22.43
CA VAL A 104 2.79 -11.56 22.51
C VAL A 104 4.25 -11.14 22.68
N ASP A 105 5.02 -11.86 23.49
CA ASP A 105 6.41 -11.51 23.79
C ASP A 105 7.29 -11.62 22.55
N THR A 106 7.13 -12.69 21.79
CA THR A 106 7.81 -12.83 20.50
C THR A 106 7.35 -11.76 19.49
N ALA A 107 6.07 -11.37 19.48
CA ALA A 107 5.59 -10.30 18.62
C ALA A 107 6.18 -8.94 19.00
N ILE A 108 6.30 -8.64 20.30
CA ILE A 108 6.97 -7.42 20.81
C ILE A 108 8.43 -7.42 20.39
N LYS A 109 9.14 -8.53 20.56
CA LYS A 109 10.55 -8.64 20.13
C LYS A 109 10.70 -8.32 18.64
N TYR A 110 9.87 -8.89 17.77
CA TYR A 110 9.92 -8.59 16.34
C TYR A 110 9.60 -7.12 16.02
N GLN A 111 8.71 -6.51 16.80
CA GLN A 111 8.40 -5.08 16.64
C GLN A 111 9.60 -4.20 17.02
N LEU A 112 10.30 -4.53 18.10
CA LEU A 112 11.51 -3.80 18.52
C LEU A 112 12.62 -3.96 17.49
N GLU A 113 12.91 -5.18 17.03
CA GLU A 113 13.88 -5.44 15.96
C GLU A 113 13.55 -4.63 14.69
N MET A 114 12.29 -4.57 14.31
CA MET A 114 11.88 -3.76 13.15
C MET A 114 12.15 -2.27 13.37
N LYS A 115 11.78 -1.72 14.55
CA LYS A 115 11.99 -0.31 14.85
C LYS A 115 13.49 0.06 14.85
N GLU A 116 14.32 -0.80 15.41
CA GLU A 116 15.76 -0.60 15.41
C GLU A 116 16.34 -0.58 13.99
N GLN A 117 15.94 -1.53 13.15
CA GLN A 117 16.37 -1.57 11.76
C GLN A 117 15.89 -0.34 10.97
N LEU A 118 14.66 0.12 11.19
CA LEU A 118 14.13 1.31 10.55
C LEU A 118 14.91 2.57 10.98
N ALA A 119 15.20 2.73 12.27
CA ALA A 119 15.97 3.86 12.78
C ALA A 119 17.42 3.88 12.21
N LYS A 120 18.04 2.70 12.06
CA LYS A 120 19.34 2.57 11.43
C LYS A 120 19.31 2.99 9.95
N LEU A 121 18.33 2.51 9.19
CA LEU A 121 18.17 2.87 7.78
C LEU A 121 17.94 4.38 7.61
N GLU A 122 17.11 4.98 8.46
CA GLU A 122 16.84 6.41 8.45
C GLU A 122 18.12 7.21 8.74
N SER A 123 18.88 6.83 9.77
CA SER A 123 20.16 7.46 10.10
C SER A 123 21.16 7.38 8.95
N GLU A 124 21.28 6.21 8.30
CA GLU A 124 22.14 6.03 7.13
C GLU A 124 21.70 6.91 5.95
N PHE A 125 20.40 6.93 5.66
CA PHE A 125 19.84 7.78 4.61
C PHE A 125 20.14 9.27 4.87
N LEU A 126 19.83 9.77 6.06
CA LEU A 126 20.07 11.18 6.44
C LEU A 126 21.56 11.55 6.39
N LYS A 127 22.46 10.64 6.77
CA LYS A 127 23.90 10.84 6.62
C LYS A 127 24.31 10.93 5.15
N ASN A 128 23.80 10.04 4.31
CA ASN A 128 24.15 10.02 2.90
C ASN A 128 23.65 11.27 2.14
N THR A 129 22.56 11.90 2.60
CA THR A 129 22.07 13.15 1.99
C THR A 129 23.03 14.34 2.15
N THR A 130 24.05 14.27 3.02
CA THR A 130 25.06 15.34 3.18
C THR A 130 25.84 15.64 1.90
N SER A 131 25.98 14.66 1.03
CA SER A 131 26.69 14.82 -0.25
C SER A 131 25.88 15.53 -1.34
N VAL A 132 24.56 15.68 -1.12
CA VAL A 132 23.62 16.18 -2.14
C VAL A 132 22.86 17.42 -1.66
N LEU A 133 22.47 17.46 -0.39
CA LEU A 133 21.61 18.50 0.18
C LEU A 133 22.37 19.47 1.07
N SER A 134 21.98 20.74 1.03
CA SER A 134 22.44 21.75 1.99
C SER A 134 21.90 21.47 3.41
N ASN A 135 22.50 22.09 4.43
CA ASN A 135 22.02 21.93 5.81
C ASN A 135 20.59 22.40 5.99
N GLU A 136 20.16 23.46 5.29
CA GLU A 136 18.77 23.94 5.33
C GLU A 136 17.81 22.91 4.72
N GLN A 137 18.16 22.36 3.55
CA GLN A 137 17.35 21.31 2.89
C GLN A 137 17.26 20.05 3.75
N ARG A 138 18.35 19.67 4.40
CA ARG A 138 18.37 18.52 5.33
C ARG A 138 17.50 18.77 6.56
N THR A 139 17.50 19.97 7.09
CA THR A 139 16.59 20.37 8.17
C THR A 139 15.13 20.25 7.74
N LYS A 140 14.79 20.77 6.55
CA LYS A 140 13.45 20.59 5.98
C LYS A 140 13.09 19.10 5.81
N LEU A 141 14.04 18.27 5.36
CA LEU A 141 13.83 16.84 5.17
C LEU A 141 13.51 16.11 6.48
N VAL A 142 14.26 16.39 7.56
CA VAL A 142 14.02 15.77 8.88
C VAL A 142 12.62 16.09 9.42
N PHE A 143 12.15 17.33 9.26
CA PHE A 143 10.83 17.75 9.74
C PHE A 143 9.71 17.55 8.72
N GLN A 144 9.99 17.03 7.53
CA GLN A 144 9.02 16.84 6.45
C GLN A 144 7.85 15.96 6.87
N GLU A 145 8.13 14.85 7.56
CA GLU A 145 7.07 13.92 7.99
C GLU A 145 6.10 14.55 8.97
N GLU A 146 6.60 15.32 9.94
CA GLU A 146 5.78 16.01 10.94
C GLU A 146 4.89 17.05 10.27
N LYS A 147 5.46 17.84 9.37
CA LYS A 147 4.70 18.84 8.60
C LYS A 147 3.63 18.18 7.72
N MET A 148 3.96 17.13 6.99
CA MET A 148 3.00 16.41 6.16
C MET A 148 1.86 15.79 7.00
N LYS A 149 2.17 15.23 8.15
CA LYS A 149 1.16 14.71 9.10
C LYS A 149 0.24 15.84 9.60
N ALA A 150 0.81 16.98 9.96
CA ALA A 150 0.06 18.15 10.41
C ALA A 150 -0.86 18.71 9.32
N ASP A 151 -0.37 18.81 8.08
CA ASP A 151 -1.15 19.31 6.93
C ASP A 151 -2.28 18.34 6.54
N MET A 152 -2.03 17.03 6.57
CA MET A 152 -3.08 16.03 6.36
C MET A 152 -4.14 16.07 7.45
N MET A 153 -3.75 16.28 8.71
CA MET A 153 -4.67 16.43 9.83
C MET A 153 -5.55 17.66 9.66
N LYS A 154 -4.97 18.81 9.28
CA LYS A 154 -5.72 20.05 8.99
C LYS A 154 -6.74 19.83 7.86
N LYS A 155 -6.33 19.27 6.73
CA LYS A 155 -7.23 18.96 5.61
C LYS A 155 -8.37 18.02 6.01
N ARG A 156 -8.09 17.03 6.86
CA ARG A 156 -9.11 16.11 7.36
C ARG A 156 -10.11 16.78 8.30
N ILE A 157 -9.68 17.74 9.11
CA ILE A 157 -10.54 18.52 9.98
C ILE A 157 -11.40 19.47 9.13
N GLU A 158 -10.81 20.15 8.16
CA GLU A 158 -11.49 21.07 7.26
C GLU A 158 -12.55 20.35 6.40
N SER A 159 -12.24 19.18 5.88
CA SER A 159 -13.19 18.38 5.08
C SER A 159 -14.40 17.87 5.91
N LYS A 160 -14.26 17.70 7.23
CA LYS A 160 -15.33 17.25 8.12
C LYS A 160 -16.20 18.39 8.67
N LYS A 161 -15.72 19.65 8.63
CA LYS A 161 -16.47 20.82 9.12
C LYS A 161 -17.87 20.96 8.49
N PRO A 162 -18.05 20.85 7.16
CA PRO A 162 -19.39 21.02 6.55
C PRO A 162 -20.40 19.95 6.95
N GLU A 163 -19.94 18.69 7.13
CA GLU A 163 -20.83 17.60 7.56
C GLU A 163 -21.29 17.71 9.02
N MET A 164 -20.39 18.14 9.90
CA MET A 164 -20.74 18.36 11.31
C MET A 164 -21.74 19.52 11.48
N SER A 165 -21.62 20.58 10.69
CA SER A 165 -22.55 21.70 10.70
C SER A 165 -23.95 21.27 10.24
N LYS A 166 -24.07 20.49 9.17
CA LYS A 166 -25.35 19.92 8.69
C LYS A 166 -25.99 18.98 9.71
N ARG A 167 -25.22 18.08 10.30
CA ARG A 167 -25.71 17.13 11.31
C ARG A 167 -26.25 17.83 12.57
N ASN A 168 -25.59 18.90 13.03
CA ASN A 168 -26.04 19.67 14.17
C ASN A 168 -27.29 20.49 13.85
N PHE A 169 -27.44 21.00 12.64
CA PHE A 169 -28.62 21.70 12.18
C PHE A 169 -29.85 20.77 12.12
N ASP A 170 -29.68 19.57 11.53
CA ASP A 170 -30.75 18.57 11.40
C ASP A 170 -31.17 18.01 12.77
N ARG A 171 -30.24 17.88 13.72
CA ARG A 171 -30.54 17.48 15.11
C ARG A 171 -31.37 18.50 15.88
N LYS A 172 -31.07 19.80 15.68
CA LYS A 172 -31.87 20.89 16.29
C LYS A 172 -33.28 20.99 15.69
N LYS A 173 -33.45 20.61 14.40
CA LYS A 173 -34.74 20.62 13.71
C LYS A 173 -35.67 19.48 14.15
N LYS A 174 -35.11 18.35 14.64
CA LYS A 174 -35.88 17.19 15.15
C LYS A 174 -36.28 17.32 16.63
N LEU A 175 -35.79 18.32 17.33
CA LEU A 175 -36.09 18.56 18.75
C LEU A 175 -37.07 19.71 18.99
N LYS A 176 -37.64 20.27 17.92
CA LYS A 176 -38.78 21.19 17.90
C LYS A 176 -40.01 20.50 17.30
#